data_8454fd5dee4637381661487c730eaf08
#
_entry.id   8454fd5dee4637381661487c730eaf08
#
_cell.length_a   1.000
_cell.length_b   1.000
_cell.length_c   1.000
_cell.angle_alpha   90.00
_cell.angle_beta   90.00
_cell.angle_gamma   90.00
#
_symmetry.space_group_name_H-M   'P 1'
#
loop_
_entity.id
_entity.type
_entity.pdbx_description
1 polymer ?
#
loop_
_entity_poly.entity_id
_entity_poly.type
_entity_poly.pdbx_seq_one_letter_code
_entity_poly.pdbx_strand_id
1 'polypeptide(L)'
;MKRFEVWVIMKIPEYVRVVNNLGLCVIVTPDELNNLTSLLVAPMTTSYEEIPSRVSCNFEGAKGFIMTDQIRAVEKHCFIKKLGELESGVQVNLCDCIQEFFAY
;
A
#
# COMPACT_ATOMS: atom_id res chain seq x y z
N MET A 1 2.07 11.66 8.09
CA MET A 1 1.76 10.47 7.28
C MET A 1 0.32 10.55 6.82
N LYS A 2 0.13 10.61 5.53
CA LYS A 2 -1.20 10.81 4.96
C LYS A 2 -1.61 9.64 4.07
N ARG A 3 -2.91 9.46 3.92
CA ARG A 3 -3.48 8.46 3.04
C ARG A 3 -2.91 8.61 1.62
N PHE A 4 -2.63 7.49 0.97
CA PHE A 4 -2.10 7.40 -0.39
C PHE A 4 -0.62 7.76 -0.53
N GLU A 5 0.06 8.09 0.56
CA GLU A 5 1.51 8.22 0.51
C GLU A 5 2.15 6.85 0.36
N VAL A 6 3.22 6.80 -0.42
CA VAL A 6 4.00 5.58 -0.64
C VAL A 6 5.26 5.68 0.22
N TRP A 7 5.48 4.67 1.03
CA TRP A 7 6.58 4.63 1.99
C TRP A 7 7.38 3.33 1.87
N VAL A 8 8.66 3.43 2.22
CA VAL A 8 9.49 2.25 2.52
C VAL A 8 9.33 1.97 4.00
N ILE A 9 9.05 0.71 4.33
CA ILE A 9 8.92 0.29 5.73
C ILE A 9 9.95 -0.78 6.05
N MET A 10 10.19 -1.00 7.35
CA MET A 10 11.05 -2.08 7.82
C MET A 10 10.47 -3.42 7.39
N LYS A 11 11.34 -4.33 6.96
CA LYS A 11 10.90 -5.66 6.55
C LYS A 11 10.28 -6.41 7.70
N ILE A 12 9.10 -6.96 7.44
CA ILE A 12 8.45 -7.93 8.31
C ILE A 12 8.48 -9.25 7.54
N PRO A 13 8.91 -10.36 8.16
CA PRO A 13 9.11 -11.61 7.42
C PRO A 13 7.96 -12.03 6.53
N GLU A 14 6.72 -11.77 6.93
CA GLU A 14 5.53 -12.11 6.15
C GLU A 14 5.42 -11.30 4.86
N TYR A 15 6.06 -10.14 4.81
CA TYR A 15 6.00 -9.25 3.64
C TYR A 15 7.17 -9.44 2.68
N VAL A 16 8.29 -9.94 3.17
CA VAL A 16 9.57 -9.85 2.47
C VAL A 16 9.50 -10.37 1.05
N ARG A 17 8.78 -11.45 0.83
CA ARG A 17 8.73 -12.08 -0.47
C ARG A 17 7.87 -11.34 -1.49
N VAL A 18 7.07 -10.36 -1.07
CA VAL A 18 6.11 -9.72 -1.98
C VAL A 18 6.60 -8.39 -2.53
N VAL A 19 7.60 -7.77 -1.91
CA VAL A 19 8.03 -6.42 -2.30
C VAL A 19 9.51 -6.32 -2.64
N ASN A 20 10.07 -7.36 -3.21
CA ASN A 20 11.47 -7.35 -3.69
C ASN A 20 12.45 -6.79 -2.68
N ASN A 21 12.29 -7.14 -1.42
CA ASN A 21 13.16 -6.67 -0.34
C ASN A 21 13.11 -5.17 -0.07
N LEU A 22 12.22 -4.43 -0.70
CA LEU A 22 12.15 -2.98 -0.50
C LEU A 22 11.13 -2.55 0.55
N GLY A 23 10.17 -3.42 0.87
CA GLY A 23 9.15 -3.06 1.85
C GLY A 23 8.30 -1.88 1.43
N LEU A 24 7.97 -1.76 0.14
CA LEU A 24 7.13 -0.68 -0.34
C LEU A 24 5.68 -0.90 0.05
N CYS A 25 5.03 0.16 0.49
CA CYS A 25 3.62 0.11 0.83
C CYS A 25 2.96 1.46 0.60
N VAL A 26 1.63 1.43 0.51
CA VAL A 26 0.84 2.64 0.43
C VAL A 26 -0.05 2.72 1.68
N ILE A 27 -0.14 3.92 2.26
CA ILE A 27 -0.99 4.15 3.43
C ILE A 27 -2.45 4.21 2.98
N VAL A 28 -3.30 3.38 3.61
CA VAL A 28 -4.73 3.36 3.30
C VAL A 28 -5.59 3.88 4.45
N THR A 29 -5.00 4.11 5.61
CA THR A 29 -5.72 4.70 6.74
C THR A 29 -6.21 6.11 6.38
N PRO A 30 -7.49 6.43 6.64
CA PRO A 30 -7.97 7.80 6.45
C PRO A 30 -7.18 8.79 7.32
N ASP A 31 -7.02 10.02 6.82
CA ASP A 31 -6.24 11.04 7.53
C ASP A 31 -6.78 11.35 8.91
N GLU A 32 -8.08 11.21 9.12
CA GLU A 32 -8.72 11.43 10.42
C GLU A 32 -8.19 10.48 11.50
N LEU A 33 -7.60 9.35 11.10
CA LEU A 33 -7.09 8.34 12.01
C LEU A 33 -5.57 8.31 12.05
N ASN A 34 -4.89 9.30 11.49
CA ASN A 34 -3.43 9.27 11.38
C ASN A 34 -2.70 9.56 12.70
N ASN A 35 -3.42 9.86 13.75
CA ASN A 35 -2.84 10.03 15.09
C ASN A 35 -2.69 8.71 15.86
N LEU A 36 -3.12 7.60 15.29
CA LEU A 36 -2.93 6.29 15.91
C LEU A 36 -1.47 5.88 15.81
N THR A 37 -1.06 4.95 16.68
CA THR A 37 0.33 4.46 16.68
C THR A 37 0.62 3.53 15.52
N SER A 38 -0.41 2.96 14.92
CA SER A 38 -0.30 2.08 13.76
C SER A 38 -1.13 2.62 12.61
N LEU A 39 -0.69 2.34 11.40
CA LEU A 39 -1.42 2.70 10.19
C LEU A 39 -1.66 1.44 9.37
N LEU A 40 -2.80 1.39 8.69
CA LEU A 40 -3.08 0.33 7.73
C LEU A 40 -2.38 0.65 6.43
N VAL A 41 -1.68 -0.35 5.89
CA VAL A 41 -0.97 -0.20 4.62
C VAL A 41 -1.31 -1.37 3.70
N ALA A 42 -1.23 -1.12 2.40
CA ALA A 42 -1.32 -2.15 1.38
C ALA A 42 0.07 -2.31 0.76
N PRO A 43 0.66 -3.51 0.81
CA PRO A 43 1.97 -3.73 0.20
C PRO A 43 1.91 -3.58 -1.31
N MET A 44 3.04 -3.21 -1.90
CA MET A 44 3.19 -3.10 -3.35
C MET A 44 4.18 -4.13 -3.85
N THR A 45 3.93 -4.67 -5.03
CA THR A 45 4.79 -5.68 -5.64
C THR A 45 4.98 -5.37 -7.11
N THR A 46 6.13 -5.83 -7.67
CA THR A 46 6.36 -5.79 -9.11
C THR A 46 5.98 -7.09 -9.79
N SER A 47 5.64 -8.12 -9.02
CA SER A 47 5.20 -9.40 -9.59
C SER A 47 3.85 -9.26 -10.27
N TYR A 48 3.77 -9.77 -11.51
CA TYR A 48 2.53 -9.72 -12.26
C TYR A 48 1.62 -10.88 -11.85
N GLU A 49 0.46 -10.55 -11.35
CA GLU A 49 -0.62 -11.51 -11.12
C GLU A 49 -1.94 -10.78 -11.32
N GLU A 50 -2.72 -11.23 -12.28
CA GLU A 50 -4.02 -10.63 -12.54
C GLU A 50 -5.03 -11.16 -11.53
N ILE A 51 -5.08 -10.52 -10.38
CA ILE A 51 -6.02 -10.85 -9.33
C ILE A 51 -6.92 -9.63 -9.12
N PRO A 52 -8.26 -9.81 -9.02
CA PRO A 52 -9.17 -8.67 -8.86
C PRO A 52 -8.87 -7.78 -7.67
N SER A 53 -8.25 -8.32 -6.63
CA SER A 53 -7.91 -7.57 -5.42
C SER A 53 -6.63 -6.75 -5.54
N ARG A 54 -6.02 -6.70 -6.73
CA ARG A 54 -4.77 -5.97 -6.93
C ARG A 54 -4.95 -4.82 -7.90
N VAL A 55 -4.42 -3.67 -7.53
CA VAL A 55 -4.57 -2.44 -8.30
C VAL A 55 -3.27 -2.13 -9.02
N SER A 56 -3.34 -2.05 -10.35
CA SER A 56 -2.19 -1.70 -11.17
C SER A 56 -1.81 -0.23 -10.96
N CYS A 57 -0.52 0.04 -10.88
CA CYS A 57 -0.02 1.40 -10.76
C CYS A 57 1.36 1.55 -11.41
N ASN A 58 1.68 2.78 -11.78
CA ASN A 58 3.05 3.16 -12.12
C ASN A 58 3.53 4.10 -11.03
N PHE A 59 4.67 3.78 -10.42
CA PHE A 59 5.25 4.62 -9.40
C PHE A 59 6.73 4.80 -9.69
N GLU A 60 7.15 6.04 -9.81
CA GLU A 60 8.53 6.40 -10.15
C GLU A 60 9.04 5.68 -11.41
N GLY A 61 8.16 5.56 -12.41
CA GLY A 61 8.51 4.93 -13.67
C GLY A 61 8.48 3.41 -13.69
N ALA A 62 8.20 2.78 -12.54
CA ALA A 62 8.13 1.33 -12.45
C ALA A 62 6.66 0.90 -12.35
N LYS A 63 6.33 -0.14 -13.12
CA LYS A 63 4.98 -0.71 -13.07
C LYS A 63 4.89 -1.70 -11.92
N GLY A 64 3.79 -1.64 -11.17
CA GLY A 64 3.59 -2.54 -10.06
C GLY A 64 2.12 -2.72 -9.73
N PHE A 65 1.86 -3.41 -8.63
CA PHE A 65 0.52 -3.70 -8.16
C PHE A 65 0.42 -3.42 -6.66
N ILE A 66 -0.71 -2.87 -6.25
CA ILE A 66 -1.03 -2.66 -4.85
C ILE A 66 -1.91 -3.83 -4.41
N MET A 67 -1.50 -4.53 -3.37
CA MET A 67 -2.16 -5.77 -2.96
C MET A 67 -3.17 -5.50 -1.84
N THR A 68 -4.42 -5.25 -2.22
CA THR A 68 -5.47 -4.98 -1.24
C THR A 68 -5.84 -6.22 -0.43
N ASP A 69 -5.51 -7.40 -0.93
CA ASP A 69 -5.73 -8.66 -0.22
C ASP A 69 -4.74 -8.86 0.93
N GLN A 70 -3.74 -7.98 1.07
CA GLN A 70 -2.71 -8.10 2.10
C GLN A 70 -2.58 -6.85 2.96
N ILE A 71 -3.67 -6.11 3.12
CA ILE A 71 -3.68 -4.93 3.99
C ILE A 71 -3.35 -5.35 5.42
N ARG A 72 -2.44 -4.62 6.05
CA ARG A 72 -1.98 -4.92 7.41
C ARG A 72 -1.71 -3.64 8.18
N ALA A 73 -1.76 -3.77 9.51
CA ALA A 73 -1.38 -2.68 10.40
C ALA A 73 0.13 -2.68 10.60
N VAL A 74 0.76 -1.52 10.46
CA VAL A 74 2.19 -1.36 10.67
C VAL A 74 2.40 -0.19 11.62
N GLU A 75 3.22 -0.40 12.65
CA GLU A 75 3.51 0.65 13.61
C GLU A 75 4.32 1.77 12.95
N LYS A 76 4.03 3.01 13.36
CA LYS A 76 4.66 4.18 12.74
C LYS A 76 6.18 4.16 12.79
N HIS A 77 6.77 3.61 13.85
CA HIS A 77 8.23 3.56 13.94
C HIS A 77 8.87 2.65 12.89
N CYS A 78 8.09 1.83 12.21
CA CYS A 78 8.60 0.97 11.13
C CYS A 78 8.69 1.70 9.79
N PHE A 79 8.12 2.89 9.67
CA PHE A 79 8.15 3.67 8.44
C PHE A 79 9.51 4.36 8.32
N ILE A 80 10.21 4.10 7.21
CA ILE A 80 11.60 4.57 7.04
C ILE A 80 11.65 5.84 6.22
N LYS A 81 11.02 5.86 5.04
CA LYS A 81 11.17 6.96 4.11
C LYS A 81 9.94 7.10 3.23
N LYS A 82 9.43 8.32 3.13
CA LYS A 82 8.37 8.65 2.18
C LYS A 82 8.97 8.78 0.78
N LEU A 83 8.37 8.11 -0.19
CA LEU A 83 8.79 8.19 -1.59
C LEU A 83 7.92 9.10 -2.44
N GLY A 84 6.67 9.28 -2.08
CA GLY A 84 5.76 10.11 -2.86
C GLY A 84 4.32 9.81 -2.54
N GLU A 85 3.46 10.09 -3.52
CA GLU A 85 2.02 9.85 -3.40
C GLU A 85 1.52 9.17 -4.68
N LEU A 86 0.44 8.39 -4.56
CA LEU A 86 -0.21 7.80 -5.72
C LEU A 86 -0.89 8.89 -6.56
N GLU A 87 -0.94 8.68 -7.85
CA GLU A 87 -1.72 9.53 -8.75
C GLU A 87 -3.21 9.43 -8.43
N SER A 88 -3.96 10.49 -8.69
CA SER A 88 -5.38 10.55 -8.32
C SER A 88 -6.20 9.43 -8.93
N GLY A 89 -5.93 9.03 -10.18
CA GLY A 89 -6.64 7.92 -10.81
C GLY A 89 -6.40 6.60 -10.11
N VAL A 90 -5.17 6.37 -9.67
CA VAL A 90 -4.83 5.16 -8.91
C VAL A 90 -5.49 5.20 -7.54
N GLN A 91 -5.54 6.37 -6.91
CA GLN A 91 -6.22 6.53 -5.62
C GLN A 91 -7.69 6.10 -5.71
N VAL A 92 -8.39 6.54 -6.75
CA VAL A 92 -9.79 6.18 -6.96
C VAL A 92 -9.93 4.67 -7.16
N ASN A 93 -9.09 4.09 -8.00
CA ASN A 93 -9.12 2.65 -8.26
C ASN A 93 -8.84 1.86 -6.99
N LEU A 94 -7.91 2.33 -6.17
CA LEU A 94 -7.57 1.68 -4.91
C LEU A 94 -8.76 1.71 -3.95
N CYS A 95 -9.42 2.85 -3.80
CA CYS A 95 -10.58 2.96 -2.94
C CYS A 95 -11.72 2.07 -3.41
N ASP A 96 -11.99 2.06 -4.72
CA ASP A 96 -13.03 1.21 -5.28
C ASP A 96 -12.74 -0.26 -5.04
N CYS A 97 -11.48 -0.67 -5.21
CA CYS A 97 -11.08 -2.05 -5.00
C CYS A 97 -11.23 -2.46 -3.53
N ILE A 98 -10.85 -1.59 -2.60
CA ILE A 98 -11.01 -1.85 -1.17
C ILE A 98 -12.48 -1.98 -0.80
N GLN A 99 -13.32 -1.09 -1.31
CA GLN A 99 -14.76 -1.15 -1.06
C GLN A 99 -15.35 -2.46 -1.57
N GLU A 100 -15.00 -2.85 -2.78
CA GLU A 100 -15.46 -4.11 -3.36
C GLU A 100 -15.00 -5.32 -2.55
N PHE A 101 -13.75 -5.30 -2.12
CA PHE A 101 -13.16 -6.41 -1.37
C PHE A 101 -13.89 -6.67 -0.07
N PHE A 102 -14.36 -5.61 0.59
CA PHE A 102 -15.08 -5.72 1.85
C PHE A 102 -16.60 -5.61 1.68
N ALA A 103 -17.08 -5.54 0.46
CA ALA A 103 -18.53 -5.48 0.21
C ALA A 103 -19.19 -6.81 0.59
N TYR A 104 -20.38 -6.71 1.13
CA TYR A 104 -21.15 -7.87 1.55
C TYR A 104 -21.94 -8.49 0.36
#